data_33527bc97e6cd2fb68c11dbc7c99885c
#
_entry.id   33527bc97e6cd2fb68c11dbc7c99885c
#
_cell.length_a   1.000
_cell.length_b   1.000
_cell.length_c   1.000
_cell.angle_alpha   90.00
_cell.angle_beta   90.00
_cell.angle_gamma   90.00
#
_symmetry.space_group_name_H-M   'P 1'
#
loop_
_entity.id
_entity.type
_entity.pdbx_description
1 polymer ?
#
loop_
_entity_poly.entity_id
_entity_poly.type
_entity_poly.pdbx_seq_one_letter_code
_entity_poly.pdbx_strand_id
1 'polypeptide(L)'
;NLYKCFLPQSWMFGNERGVAAFVHPEGVYDDPKGGALRRTLYAKLRKHFMFANELKLFAEVDHHTQFSLNVYGGPLMVSFDTISNLYDAKSIVECYEGDATATIPGIKDENGDWNVKGHPDRIIHVTKKELAVFAKLFDGNDEWKQARLPVIHCRELLEVLDCFANQQNNLGTIQNSIYTTKMWKETGAQNAGIIER
;
A
#
# COMPACT_ATOMS: atom_id res chain seq x y z
N ASN A 1 -8.76 -6.05 -16.15
CA ASN A 1 -7.28 -6.05 -16.08
C ASN A 1 -6.72 -7.45 -16.25
N LEU A 2 -6.20 -7.72 -17.44
CA LEU A 2 -5.74 -9.05 -17.85
C LEU A 2 -4.62 -9.61 -16.95
N TYR A 3 -3.72 -8.76 -16.45
CA TYR A 3 -2.62 -9.20 -15.59
C TYR A 3 -3.09 -9.96 -14.33
N LYS A 4 -4.26 -9.62 -13.79
CA LYS A 4 -4.84 -10.32 -12.64
C LYS A 4 -5.12 -11.81 -12.92
N CYS A 5 -5.29 -12.19 -14.18
CA CYS A 5 -5.50 -13.59 -14.58
C CYS A 5 -4.19 -14.40 -14.57
N PHE A 6 -3.03 -13.76 -14.75
CA PHE A 6 -1.74 -14.45 -14.75
C PHE A 6 -1.32 -14.90 -13.35
N LEU A 7 -1.74 -14.20 -12.30
CA LEU A 7 -1.37 -14.56 -10.92
C LEU A 7 -1.86 -15.96 -10.54
N PRO A 8 -3.16 -16.29 -10.64
CA PRO A 8 -3.64 -17.64 -10.36
C PRO A 8 -2.99 -18.72 -11.25
N GLN A 9 -2.76 -18.42 -12.52
CA GLN A 9 -2.10 -19.36 -13.44
C GLN A 9 -0.68 -19.68 -12.99
N SER A 10 0.11 -18.66 -12.61
CA SER A 10 1.47 -18.89 -12.11
C SER A 10 1.50 -19.77 -10.86
N TRP A 11 0.49 -19.61 -9.99
CA TRP A 11 0.37 -20.44 -8.78
C TRP A 11 -0.05 -21.89 -9.07
N MET A 12 -0.74 -22.12 -10.18
CA MET A 12 -1.08 -23.48 -10.64
C MET A 12 0.13 -24.21 -11.23
N PHE A 13 1.03 -23.50 -11.89
CA PHE A 13 2.25 -24.08 -12.47
C PHE A 13 3.39 -24.24 -11.47
N GLY A 14 3.36 -23.48 -10.37
CA GLY A 14 4.34 -23.58 -9.30
C GLY A 14 4.10 -24.81 -8.40
N ASN A 15 5.18 -25.41 -7.91
CA ASN A 15 5.09 -26.41 -6.85
C ASN A 15 5.07 -25.74 -5.47
N GLU A 16 4.83 -26.51 -4.40
CA GLU A 16 4.73 -26.02 -3.02
C GLU A 16 6.00 -25.30 -2.51
N ARG A 17 7.17 -25.64 -3.06
CA ARG A 17 8.47 -25.02 -2.72
C ARG A 17 8.87 -23.96 -3.74
N GLY A 18 8.09 -23.78 -4.79
CA GLY A 18 8.38 -22.84 -5.86
C GLY A 18 8.22 -21.39 -5.39
N VAL A 19 9.03 -20.52 -5.97
CA VAL A 19 8.94 -19.07 -5.78
C VAL A 19 8.72 -18.43 -7.14
N ALA A 20 7.78 -17.48 -7.22
CA ALA A 20 7.52 -16.68 -8.41
C ALA A 20 7.62 -15.19 -8.04
N ALA A 21 8.22 -14.39 -8.92
CA ALA A 21 8.28 -12.95 -8.75
C ALA A 21 7.65 -12.24 -9.97
N PHE A 22 6.86 -11.21 -9.69
CA PHE A 22 6.17 -10.42 -10.71
C PHE A 22 6.27 -8.94 -10.43
N VAL A 23 6.37 -8.17 -11.51
CA VAL A 23 6.09 -6.74 -11.48
C VAL A 23 4.72 -6.53 -12.12
N HIS A 24 3.81 -5.87 -11.38
CA HIS A 24 2.47 -5.59 -11.88
C HIS A 24 1.87 -4.33 -11.23
N PRO A 25 0.82 -3.73 -11.83
CA PRO A 25 0.14 -2.58 -11.24
C PRO A 25 -0.49 -2.88 -9.87
N GLU A 26 -0.65 -1.85 -9.04
CA GLU A 26 -1.19 -1.95 -7.66
C GLU A 26 -2.68 -2.32 -7.58
N GLY A 27 -3.44 -2.21 -8.65
CA GLY A 27 -4.88 -2.39 -8.65
C GLY A 27 -5.42 -3.74 -8.11
N VAL A 28 -4.57 -4.73 -7.80
CA VAL A 28 -4.99 -5.95 -7.11
C VAL A 28 -5.19 -5.69 -5.61
N TYR A 29 -4.44 -4.75 -5.04
CA TYR A 29 -4.44 -4.46 -3.61
C TYR A 29 -5.50 -3.45 -3.20
N ASP A 30 -5.84 -2.49 -4.05
CA ASP A 30 -6.75 -1.39 -3.76
C ASP A 30 -8.16 -1.52 -4.37
N ASP A 31 -8.37 -2.40 -5.38
CA ASP A 31 -9.66 -2.61 -6.01
C ASP A 31 -10.72 -3.12 -5.01
N PRO A 32 -11.79 -2.36 -4.71
CA PRO A 32 -12.84 -2.80 -3.79
C PRO A 32 -13.47 -4.14 -4.19
N LYS A 33 -13.49 -4.47 -5.49
CA LYS A 33 -14.04 -5.72 -6.03
C LYS A 33 -13.02 -6.87 -6.06
N GLY A 34 -11.75 -6.60 -5.68
CA GLY A 34 -10.63 -7.55 -5.75
C GLY A 34 -10.55 -8.53 -4.58
N GLY A 35 -11.45 -8.50 -3.61
CA GLY A 35 -11.36 -9.26 -2.36
C GLY A 35 -11.20 -10.76 -2.53
N ALA A 36 -11.91 -11.37 -3.48
CA ALA A 36 -11.79 -12.81 -3.75
C ALA A 36 -10.38 -13.22 -4.21
N LEU A 37 -9.74 -12.38 -5.02
CA LEU A 37 -8.35 -12.62 -5.46
C LEU A 37 -7.37 -12.41 -4.30
N ARG A 38 -7.53 -11.33 -3.51
CA ARG A 38 -6.68 -11.04 -2.36
C ARG A 38 -6.69 -12.16 -1.32
N ARG A 39 -7.83 -12.83 -1.09
CA ARG A 39 -7.94 -13.98 -0.18
C ARG A 39 -6.93 -15.08 -0.50
N THR A 40 -6.72 -15.38 -1.77
CA THR A 40 -5.74 -16.38 -2.21
C THR A 40 -4.33 -15.80 -2.26
N LEU A 41 -4.20 -14.55 -2.69
CA LEU A 41 -2.94 -13.86 -2.87
C LEU A 41 -2.18 -13.72 -1.55
N TYR A 42 -2.82 -13.26 -0.48
CA TYR A 42 -2.14 -13.03 0.81
C TYR A 42 -1.55 -14.31 1.43
N ALA A 43 -2.16 -15.46 1.21
CA ALA A 43 -1.59 -16.74 1.66
C ALA A 43 -0.29 -17.11 0.92
N LYS A 44 -0.06 -16.54 -0.27
CA LYS A 44 1.10 -16.81 -1.12
C LYS A 44 2.12 -15.69 -1.14
N LEU A 45 1.72 -14.46 -0.80
CA LEU A 45 2.59 -13.30 -0.80
C LEU A 45 3.67 -13.42 0.29
N ARG A 46 4.91 -13.09 -0.07
CA ARG A 46 6.08 -13.08 0.83
C ARG A 46 6.68 -11.69 0.94
N LYS A 47 6.76 -10.99 -0.18
CA LYS A 47 7.29 -9.64 -0.26
C LYS A 47 6.45 -8.82 -1.22
N HIS A 48 6.18 -7.59 -0.84
CA HIS A 48 5.49 -6.59 -1.63
C HIS A 48 6.28 -5.28 -1.56
N PHE A 49 6.82 -4.84 -2.68
CA PHE A 49 7.60 -3.62 -2.77
C PHE A 49 6.92 -2.68 -3.75
N MET A 50 6.26 -1.64 -3.21
CA MET A 50 5.45 -0.72 -3.99
C MET A 50 6.25 0.51 -4.39
N PHE A 51 6.29 0.76 -5.69
CA PHE A 51 6.96 1.88 -6.33
C PHE A 51 5.95 2.88 -6.89
N ALA A 52 6.34 4.15 -6.87
CA ALA A 52 5.76 5.18 -7.72
C ALA A 52 6.79 5.53 -8.81
N ASN A 53 6.34 5.61 -10.07
CA ASN A 53 7.24 5.82 -11.24
C ASN A 53 7.76 7.27 -11.38
N GLU A 54 7.74 8.04 -10.30
CA GLU A 54 8.06 9.47 -10.29
C GLU A 54 9.48 9.76 -10.83
N LEU A 55 10.44 8.88 -10.58
CA LEU A 55 11.79 8.96 -11.11
C LEU A 55 12.00 8.20 -12.43
N LYS A 56 10.89 7.86 -13.13
CA LYS A 56 10.93 7.23 -14.46
C LYS A 56 11.72 5.93 -14.52
N LEU A 57 11.56 5.03 -13.50
CA LEU A 57 12.10 3.67 -13.56
C LEU A 57 11.63 2.92 -14.83
N PHE A 58 10.41 3.21 -15.27
CA PHE A 58 9.88 2.83 -16.58
C PHE A 58 9.64 4.11 -17.39
N ALA A 59 10.54 4.41 -18.33
CA ALA A 59 10.59 5.68 -19.06
C ALA A 59 9.30 5.97 -19.87
N GLU A 60 8.67 4.94 -20.40
CA GLU A 60 7.46 5.05 -21.26
C GLU A 60 6.15 5.00 -20.48
N VAL A 61 6.21 4.78 -19.15
CA VAL A 61 5.04 4.72 -18.27
C VAL A 61 4.85 6.08 -17.61
N ASP A 62 3.59 6.48 -17.42
CA ASP A 62 3.25 7.71 -16.70
C ASP A 62 3.92 7.75 -15.32
N HIS A 63 4.47 8.90 -14.95
CA HIS A 63 5.24 9.05 -13.72
C HIS A 63 4.40 8.90 -12.44
N HIS A 64 3.09 9.08 -12.50
CA HIS A 64 2.21 8.82 -11.37
C HIS A 64 1.79 7.35 -11.23
N THR A 65 2.19 6.49 -12.17
CA THR A 65 1.81 5.08 -12.13
C THR A 65 2.46 4.38 -10.95
N GLN A 66 1.63 3.69 -10.17
CA GLN A 66 2.05 2.83 -9.09
C GLN A 66 2.10 1.37 -9.57
N PHE A 67 3.18 0.70 -9.22
CA PHE A 67 3.40 -0.72 -9.50
C PHE A 67 4.16 -1.35 -8.34
N SER A 68 4.10 -2.67 -8.24
CA SER A 68 4.88 -3.39 -7.22
C SER A 68 5.67 -4.55 -7.79
N LEU A 69 6.81 -4.80 -7.15
CA LEU A 69 7.53 -6.05 -7.26
C LEU A 69 7.01 -6.97 -6.14
N ASN A 70 6.55 -8.14 -6.53
CA ASN A 70 5.89 -9.09 -5.65
C ASN A 70 6.58 -10.44 -5.70
N VAL A 71 6.83 -11.01 -4.54
CA VAL A 71 7.38 -12.37 -4.40
C VAL A 71 6.31 -13.26 -3.79
N TYR A 72 5.97 -14.33 -4.50
CA TYR A 72 4.99 -15.33 -4.10
C TYR A 72 5.66 -16.68 -3.86
N GLY A 73 5.21 -17.41 -2.85
CA GLY A 73 5.65 -18.77 -2.56
C GLY A 73 4.49 -19.74 -2.44
N GLY A 74 4.76 -20.94 -1.99
CA GLY A 74 3.72 -21.91 -1.62
C GLY A 74 2.79 -21.35 -0.53
N PRO A 75 1.56 -21.90 -0.37
CA PRO A 75 0.60 -21.38 0.60
C PRO A 75 1.11 -21.58 2.04
N LEU A 76 1.06 -20.51 2.83
CA LEU A 76 1.41 -20.50 4.25
C LEU A 76 0.39 -19.64 5.01
N MET A 77 0.58 -19.54 6.33
CA MET A 77 -0.11 -18.48 7.08
C MET A 77 0.27 -17.12 6.51
N VAL A 78 -0.67 -16.18 6.54
CA VAL A 78 -0.43 -14.81 6.04
C VAL A 78 0.68 -14.16 6.86
N SER A 79 1.80 -13.91 6.22
CA SER A 79 3.00 -13.31 6.79
C SER A 79 3.88 -12.82 5.65
N PHE A 80 3.92 -11.52 5.41
CA PHE A 80 4.73 -10.91 4.37
C PHE A 80 5.21 -9.53 4.76
N ASP A 81 6.31 -9.10 4.17
CA ASP A 81 6.78 -7.73 4.32
C ASP A 81 6.29 -6.87 3.18
N THR A 82 5.90 -5.64 3.51
CA THR A 82 5.62 -4.60 2.53
C THR A 82 6.50 -3.38 2.78
N ILE A 83 6.98 -2.77 1.70
CA ILE A 83 7.66 -1.47 1.70
C ILE A 83 6.98 -0.63 0.63
N SER A 84 6.50 0.54 1.01
CA SER A 84 5.76 1.44 0.11
C SER A 84 6.52 2.76 -0.12
N ASN A 85 6.07 3.53 -1.11
CA ASN A 85 6.67 4.80 -1.52
C ASN A 85 8.14 4.66 -1.91
N LEU A 86 8.43 3.62 -2.71
CA LEU A 86 9.75 3.41 -3.29
C LEU A 86 9.86 4.18 -4.61
N TYR A 87 10.99 4.84 -4.80
CA TYR A 87 11.34 5.58 -6.01
C TYR A 87 12.61 5.05 -6.67
N ASP A 88 13.40 4.25 -5.94
CA ASP A 88 14.60 3.56 -6.41
C ASP A 88 14.67 2.16 -5.78
N ALA A 89 15.18 1.19 -6.54
CA ALA A 89 15.30 -0.19 -6.06
C ALA A 89 16.34 -0.35 -4.93
N LYS A 90 17.36 0.51 -4.86
CA LYS A 90 18.37 0.49 -3.80
C LYS A 90 17.77 0.72 -2.42
N SER A 91 16.69 1.51 -2.35
CA SER A 91 15.98 1.75 -1.09
C SER A 91 15.54 0.46 -0.39
N ILE A 92 15.26 -0.62 -1.15
CA ILE A 92 14.91 -1.93 -0.57
C ILE A 92 16.09 -2.49 0.21
N VAL A 93 17.30 -2.49 -0.37
CA VAL A 93 18.51 -2.99 0.29
C VAL A 93 18.79 -2.21 1.56
N GLU A 94 18.70 -0.88 1.48
CA GLU A 94 18.89 0.01 2.64
C GLU A 94 17.82 -0.21 3.73
N CYS A 95 16.60 -0.62 3.39
CA CYS A 95 15.61 -0.99 4.40
C CYS A 95 16.01 -2.27 5.16
N TYR A 96 16.64 -3.24 4.51
CA TYR A 96 17.05 -4.49 5.19
C TYR A 96 18.42 -4.40 5.88
N GLU A 97 19.33 -3.58 5.37
CA GLU A 97 20.73 -3.52 5.81
C GLU A 97 21.10 -2.18 6.49
N GLY A 98 20.17 -1.22 6.51
CA GLY A 98 20.41 0.13 7.02
C GLY A 98 20.49 0.23 8.54
N ASP A 99 20.94 1.39 8.99
CA ASP A 99 21.04 1.71 10.41
C ASP A 99 19.67 2.06 11.01
N ALA A 100 19.18 1.22 11.92
CA ALA A 100 17.92 1.44 12.62
C ALA A 100 17.94 2.62 13.61
N THR A 101 19.11 3.19 13.92
CA THR A 101 19.24 4.36 14.82
C THR A 101 19.16 5.69 14.06
N ALA A 102 19.18 5.65 12.73
CA ALA A 102 19.04 6.83 11.89
C ALA A 102 17.61 7.39 11.96
N THR A 103 17.42 8.62 11.51
CA THR A 103 16.08 9.20 11.37
C THR A 103 15.37 8.56 10.17
N ILE A 104 14.11 8.16 10.36
CA ILE A 104 13.28 7.61 9.29
C ILE A 104 13.11 8.66 8.19
N PRO A 105 13.49 8.37 6.95
CA PRO A 105 13.38 9.32 5.85
C PRO A 105 11.91 9.58 5.50
N GLY A 106 11.56 10.84 5.28
CA GLY A 106 10.24 11.23 4.77
C GLY A 106 10.07 10.84 3.30
N ILE A 107 8.87 11.06 2.76
CA ILE A 107 8.54 10.84 1.35
C ILE A 107 9.34 11.80 0.44
N LYS A 108 9.54 13.02 0.92
CA LYS A 108 10.38 14.03 0.31
C LYS A 108 11.61 14.30 1.18
N ASP A 109 12.72 14.68 0.58
CA ASP A 109 13.89 15.15 1.28
C ASP A 109 13.80 16.67 1.60
N GLU A 110 14.86 17.22 2.17
CA GLU A 110 14.94 18.62 2.57
C GLU A 110 14.86 19.60 1.39
N ASN A 111 15.18 19.14 0.18
CA ASN A 111 15.11 19.94 -1.05
C ASN A 111 13.75 19.82 -1.75
N GLY A 112 12.85 18.98 -1.23
CA GLY A 112 11.57 18.68 -1.85
C GLY A 112 11.64 17.61 -2.94
N ASP A 113 12.79 16.95 -3.14
CA ASP A 113 12.96 15.85 -4.07
C ASP A 113 12.42 14.53 -3.50
N TRP A 114 12.12 13.56 -4.38
CA TRP A 114 11.66 12.24 -3.96
C TRP A 114 12.77 11.51 -3.20
N ASN A 115 12.47 11.12 -1.95
CA ASN A 115 13.47 10.52 -1.08
C ASN A 115 13.69 9.06 -1.44
N VAL A 116 14.93 8.71 -1.78
CA VAL A 116 15.34 7.34 -2.18
C VAL A 116 16.02 6.57 -1.06
N LYS A 117 16.13 7.15 0.14
CA LYS A 117 16.76 6.49 1.28
C LYS A 117 15.87 5.40 1.87
N GLY A 118 16.48 4.27 2.23
CA GLY A 118 15.83 3.21 2.99
C GLY A 118 15.97 3.41 4.50
N HIS A 119 15.16 2.68 5.27
CA HIS A 119 15.27 2.58 6.73
C HIS A 119 14.57 1.28 7.20
N PRO A 120 15.09 0.55 8.21
CA PRO A 120 14.44 -0.67 8.70
C PRO A 120 12.98 -0.50 9.14
N ASP A 121 12.60 0.64 9.71
CA ASP A 121 11.23 0.92 10.13
C ASP A 121 10.27 1.24 8.97
N ARG A 122 10.75 1.29 7.73
CA ARG A 122 9.90 1.30 6.54
C ARG A 122 9.41 -0.10 6.15
N ILE A 123 10.00 -1.16 6.72
CA ILE A 123 9.51 -2.54 6.53
C ILE A 123 8.30 -2.76 7.42
N ILE A 124 7.15 -2.94 6.82
CA ILE A 124 5.90 -3.28 7.50
C ILE A 124 5.70 -4.79 7.40
N HIS A 125 5.71 -5.48 8.53
CA HIS A 125 5.37 -6.90 8.58
C HIS A 125 3.86 -7.06 8.70
N VAL A 126 3.24 -7.64 7.69
CA VAL A 126 1.79 -7.80 7.59
C VAL A 126 1.39 -9.24 7.91
N THR A 127 0.55 -9.38 8.91
CA THR A 127 -0.08 -10.63 9.34
C THR A 127 -1.60 -10.49 9.33
N LYS A 128 -2.29 -11.50 9.85
CA LYS A 128 -3.74 -11.42 10.08
C LYS A 128 -4.14 -10.19 10.91
N LYS A 129 -3.30 -9.78 11.89
CA LYS A 129 -3.58 -8.65 12.79
C LYS A 129 -3.68 -7.35 11.99
N GLU A 130 -2.68 -7.05 11.19
CA GLU A 130 -2.64 -5.82 10.38
C GLU A 130 -3.75 -5.81 9.34
N LEU A 131 -4.01 -6.95 8.67
CA LEU A 131 -5.11 -7.06 7.71
C LEU A 131 -6.49 -6.87 8.37
N ALA A 132 -6.67 -7.27 9.62
CA ALA A 132 -7.94 -7.03 10.35
C ALA A 132 -8.14 -5.52 10.63
N VAL A 133 -7.09 -4.80 11.00
CA VAL A 133 -7.11 -3.34 11.15
C VAL A 133 -7.47 -2.67 9.82
N PHE A 134 -6.85 -3.11 8.72
CA PHE A 134 -7.11 -2.55 7.38
C PHE A 134 -8.54 -2.81 6.92
N ALA A 135 -9.07 -4.04 7.10
CA ALA A 135 -10.46 -4.36 6.76
C ALA A 135 -11.44 -3.45 7.49
N LYS A 136 -11.22 -3.25 8.80
CA LYS A 136 -12.08 -2.42 9.63
C LYS A 136 -12.07 -0.95 9.20
N LEU A 137 -10.88 -0.39 8.94
CA LEU A 137 -10.72 1.03 8.62
C LEU A 137 -11.08 1.37 7.18
N PHE A 138 -10.65 0.56 6.21
CA PHE A 138 -10.74 0.89 4.80
C PHE A 138 -11.89 0.20 4.07
N ASP A 139 -12.33 -0.97 4.56
CA ASP A 139 -13.41 -1.74 3.93
C ASP A 139 -14.71 -1.73 4.77
N GLY A 140 -14.65 -1.25 6.01
CA GLY A 140 -15.81 -1.16 6.92
C GLY A 140 -16.38 -2.52 7.32
N ASN A 141 -15.54 -3.58 7.34
CA ASN A 141 -15.94 -4.94 7.69
C ASN A 141 -14.79 -5.69 8.40
N ASP A 142 -15.04 -6.95 8.82
CA ASP A 142 -14.08 -7.79 9.52
C ASP A 142 -13.44 -8.87 8.61
N GLU A 143 -13.66 -8.82 7.29
CA GLU A 143 -13.18 -9.80 6.30
C GLU A 143 -11.69 -9.61 5.96
N TRP A 144 -10.83 -9.76 6.96
CA TRP A 144 -9.40 -9.51 6.88
C TRP A 144 -8.69 -10.20 5.69
N LYS A 145 -9.16 -11.39 5.26
CA LYS A 145 -8.60 -12.10 4.10
C LYS A 145 -8.80 -11.35 2.79
N GLN A 146 -9.77 -10.46 2.75
CA GLN A 146 -10.12 -9.67 1.57
C GLN A 146 -9.73 -8.20 1.70
N ALA A 147 -9.12 -7.81 2.82
CA ALA A 147 -8.76 -6.44 3.12
C ALA A 147 -7.94 -5.80 1.99
N ARG A 148 -8.21 -4.53 1.72
CA ARG A 148 -7.32 -3.72 0.88
C ARG A 148 -6.01 -3.50 1.61
N LEU A 149 -4.91 -3.41 0.87
CA LEU A 149 -3.59 -3.11 1.40
C LEU A 149 -3.33 -1.61 1.25
N PRO A 150 -3.37 -0.84 2.33
CA PRO A 150 -3.08 0.59 2.26
C PRO A 150 -1.59 0.87 2.04
N VAL A 151 -1.29 2.03 1.50
CA VAL A 151 0.08 2.53 1.36
C VAL A 151 0.52 3.11 2.70
N ILE A 152 1.45 2.43 3.37
CA ILE A 152 1.97 2.84 4.69
C ILE A 152 3.47 3.07 4.55
N HIS A 153 3.95 4.25 4.93
CA HIS A 153 5.34 4.64 4.74
C HIS A 153 6.29 4.05 5.77
N CYS A 154 5.88 4.00 7.02
CA CYS A 154 6.70 3.51 8.13
C CYS A 154 5.87 2.84 9.23
N ARG A 155 6.54 2.09 10.10
CA ARG A 155 5.92 1.27 11.14
C ARG A 155 5.11 2.09 12.16
N GLU A 156 5.54 3.30 12.47
CA GLU A 156 4.82 4.20 13.40
C GLU A 156 3.38 4.48 12.95
N LEU A 157 3.13 4.53 11.65
CA LEU A 157 1.78 4.73 11.12
C LEU A 157 0.83 3.55 11.41
N LEU A 158 1.34 2.33 11.62
CA LEU A 158 0.50 1.20 12.04
C LEU A 158 -0.10 1.41 13.42
N GLU A 159 0.65 1.98 14.36
CA GLU A 159 0.17 2.26 15.70
C GLU A 159 -0.95 3.31 15.67
N VAL A 160 -0.79 4.32 14.82
CA VAL A 160 -1.84 5.32 14.59
C VAL A 160 -3.11 4.69 14.00
N LEU A 161 -2.95 3.80 13.00
CA LEU A 161 -4.09 3.10 12.40
C LEU A 161 -4.79 2.18 13.41
N ASP A 162 -4.02 1.48 14.27
CA ASP A 162 -4.59 0.65 15.33
C ASP A 162 -5.40 1.49 16.33
N CYS A 163 -4.89 2.67 16.72
CA CYS A 163 -5.63 3.63 17.53
C CYS A 163 -6.95 4.04 16.88
N PHE A 164 -6.95 4.35 15.57
CA PHE A 164 -8.18 4.71 14.85
C PHE A 164 -9.16 3.53 14.77
N ALA A 165 -8.67 2.32 14.51
CA ALA A 165 -9.51 1.11 14.44
C ALA A 165 -10.22 0.81 15.77
N ASN A 166 -9.64 1.21 16.89
CA ASN A 166 -10.19 0.99 18.22
C ASN A 166 -11.10 2.13 18.72
N GLN A 167 -11.27 3.22 17.93
CA GLN A 167 -12.19 4.29 18.29
C GLN A 167 -13.64 3.84 18.20
N GLN A 168 -14.40 4.05 19.28
CA GLN A 168 -15.85 3.76 19.32
C GLN A 168 -16.65 4.89 18.68
N ASN A 169 -16.22 6.14 18.83
CA ASN A 169 -16.87 7.32 18.31
C ASN A 169 -16.22 7.73 16.98
N ASN A 170 -16.88 7.42 15.89
CA ASN A 170 -16.46 7.83 14.54
C ASN A 170 -17.63 8.44 13.77
N LEU A 171 -17.36 9.13 12.69
CA LEU A 171 -18.39 9.79 11.88
C LEU A 171 -19.41 8.80 11.32
N GLY A 172 -19.04 7.53 11.13
CA GLY A 172 -19.96 6.48 10.69
C GLY A 172 -21.10 6.20 11.68
N THR A 173 -20.87 6.41 12.99
CA THR A 173 -21.91 6.19 14.02
C THR A 173 -23.00 7.26 14.01
N ILE A 174 -22.74 8.43 13.43
CA ILE A 174 -23.62 9.59 13.37
C ILE A 174 -24.00 9.98 11.94
N GLN A 175 -23.75 9.09 10.96
CA GLN A 175 -23.93 9.37 9.53
C GLN A 175 -25.31 9.93 9.16
N ASN A 176 -26.37 9.55 9.87
CA ASN A 176 -27.73 10.06 9.65
C ASN A 176 -27.95 11.48 10.22
N SER A 177 -27.02 11.97 11.04
CA SER A 177 -27.08 13.29 11.69
C SER A 177 -26.09 14.28 11.07
N ILE A 178 -25.27 13.82 10.11
CA ILE A 178 -24.27 14.65 9.42
C ILE A 178 -24.64 14.75 7.95
N TYR A 179 -24.66 15.98 7.46
CA TYR A 179 -24.68 16.27 6.04
C TYR A 179 -23.38 17.00 5.65
N THR A 180 -22.59 16.38 4.76
CA THR A 180 -21.36 17.00 4.26
C THR A 180 -21.59 17.56 2.88
N THR A 181 -21.17 18.80 2.66
CA THR A 181 -21.21 19.45 1.35
C THR A 181 -19.88 20.11 1.05
N LYS A 182 -19.54 20.22 -0.23
CA LYS A 182 -18.44 21.09 -0.67
C LYS A 182 -18.95 22.53 -0.67
N MET A 183 -18.32 23.40 0.11
CA MET A 183 -18.63 24.83 0.07
C MET A 183 -18.24 25.42 -1.30
N TRP A 184 -17.07 25.07 -1.80
CA TRP A 184 -16.59 25.44 -3.14
C TRP A 184 -15.62 24.38 -3.69
N LYS A 185 -15.38 24.44 -4.99
CA LYS A 185 -14.32 23.70 -5.65
C LYS A 185 -13.08 24.61 -5.72
N GLU A 186 -12.04 24.31 -4.94
CA GLU A 186 -10.83 25.14 -4.81
C GLU A 186 -10.22 25.51 -6.17
N THR A 187 -10.00 24.52 -7.05
CA THR A 187 -9.48 24.74 -8.41
C THR A 187 -10.36 25.70 -9.24
N GLY A 188 -11.69 25.58 -9.08
CA GLY A 188 -12.62 26.49 -9.78
C GLY A 188 -12.56 27.90 -9.23
N ALA A 189 -12.45 28.06 -7.92
CA ALA A 189 -12.32 29.35 -7.25
C ALA A 189 -10.99 30.03 -7.61
N GLN A 190 -9.89 29.29 -7.68
CA GLN A 190 -8.60 29.78 -8.11
C GLN A 190 -8.62 30.23 -9.58
N ASN A 191 -9.18 29.42 -10.50
CA ASN A 191 -9.31 29.79 -11.90
C ASN A 191 -10.22 31.00 -12.12
N ALA A 192 -11.17 31.21 -11.22
CA ALA A 192 -12.06 32.42 -11.23
C ALA A 192 -11.45 33.62 -10.51
N GLY A 193 -10.24 33.53 -9.97
CA GLY A 193 -9.57 34.63 -9.25
C GLY A 193 -10.21 34.97 -7.89
N ILE A 194 -11.01 34.03 -7.31
CA ILE A 194 -11.68 34.25 -6.02
C ILE A 194 -10.69 33.95 -4.86
N ILE A 195 -9.75 33.08 -5.06
CA ILE A 195 -8.68 32.74 -4.11
C ILE A 195 -7.32 32.75 -4.84
N GLU A 196 -6.29 33.19 -4.16
CA GLU A 196 -4.89 33.05 -4.55
C GLU A 196 -4.27 31.88 -3.79
N ARG A 197 -3.29 31.20 -4.41
CA ARG A 197 -2.60 30.04 -3.85
C ARG A 197 -1.12 30.34 -3.73
#